data_2ce71c0b0258292cd2b520b96ec06a1f
#
_entry.id   2ce71c0b0258292cd2b520b96ec06a1f
#
_cell.length_a   1.000
_cell.length_b   1.000
_cell.length_c   1.000
_cell.angle_alpha   90.00
_cell.angle_beta   90.00
_cell.angle_gamma   90.00
#
_symmetry.space_group_name_H-M   'P 1'
#
loop_
_entity.id
_entity.type
_entity.pdbx_description
1 polymer ?
#
loop_
_entity_poly.entity_id
_entity_poly.type
_entity_poly.pdbx_seq_one_letter_code
_entity_poly.pdbx_strand_id
1 'polypeptide(L)'
;MMAAPALDPVVLDSIRQLTPPGEPDVLAEVLQLFTTDVPARIERLRAAWLAGDAVAVQRTAHSLKGSAGNIGAKQLLAVCGRLDELGRSGDLSALAPVVASLDAEYGRVEAEICRLINA
;
A
#
# COMPACT_ATOMS: atom_id res chain seq x y z
N MET A 1 -20.83 -9.69 -9.65
CA MET A 1 -20.10 -9.73 -8.38
C MET A 1 -19.25 -8.48 -8.24
N MET A 2 -19.41 -7.76 -7.17
CA MET A 2 -18.63 -6.53 -6.95
C MET A 2 -17.31 -6.85 -6.28
N ALA A 3 -16.22 -6.27 -6.78
CA ALA A 3 -14.93 -6.37 -6.13
C ALA A 3 -14.97 -5.64 -4.79
N ALA A 4 -14.18 -6.09 -3.81
CA ALA A 4 -14.03 -5.39 -2.55
C ALA A 4 -13.48 -3.98 -2.81
N PRO A 5 -13.90 -2.96 -2.03
CA PRO A 5 -13.36 -1.60 -2.21
C PRO A 5 -11.85 -1.59 -1.97
N ALA A 6 -11.15 -0.74 -2.74
CA ALA A 6 -9.71 -0.59 -2.59
C ALA A 6 -9.32 -0.04 -1.22
N LEU A 7 -10.18 0.80 -0.62
CA LEU A 7 -10.00 1.39 0.70
C LEU A 7 -11.22 1.11 1.57
N ASP A 8 -10.99 0.84 2.85
CA ASP A 8 -12.06 0.57 3.82
C ASP A 8 -12.72 1.89 4.25
N PRO A 9 -14.03 2.09 3.97
CA PRO A 9 -14.72 3.31 4.36
C PRO A 9 -14.68 3.60 5.86
N VAL A 10 -14.68 2.56 6.70
CA VAL A 10 -14.61 2.73 8.16
C VAL A 10 -13.29 3.37 8.57
N VAL A 11 -12.19 2.93 7.98
CA VAL A 11 -10.86 3.50 8.23
C VAL A 11 -10.80 4.94 7.75
N LEU A 12 -11.33 5.21 6.54
CA LEU A 12 -11.34 6.57 5.99
C LEU A 12 -12.14 7.53 6.88
N ASP A 13 -13.29 7.09 7.37
CA ASP A 13 -14.11 7.90 8.28
C ASP A 13 -13.39 8.17 9.59
N SER A 14 -12.67 7.18 10.13
CA SER A 14 -11.87 7.35 11.35
C SER A 14 -10.80 8.42 11.18
N ILE A 15 -10.16 8.46 10.01
CA ILE A 15 -9.16 9.48 9.70
C ILE A 15 -9.81 10.87 9.57
N ARG A 16 -10.97 10.96 8.90
CA ARG A 16 -11.70 12.23 8.77
C ARG A 16 -12.06 12.82 10.12
N GLN A 17 -12.41 11.98 11.10
CA GLN A 17 -12.76 12.43 12.45
C GLN A 17 -11.58 13.07 13.20
N LEU A 18 -10.35 12.88 12.72
CA LEU A 18 -9.17 13.54 13.29
C LEU A 18 -9.03 14.98 12.86
N THR A 19 -9.81 15.43 11.86
CA THR A 19 -9.75 16.80 11.36
C THR A 19 -10.36 17.75 12.40
N PRO A 20 -9.57 18.75 12.92
CA PRO A 20 -10.14 19.74 13.83
C PRO A 20 -11.19 20.61 13.11
N PRO A 21 -12.19 21.16 13.84
CA PRO A 21 -13.17 22.04 13.24
C PRO A 21 -12.54 23.25 12.53
N GLY A 22 -12.94 23.48 11.28
CA GLY A 22 -12.44 24.61 10.49
C GLY A 22 -11.10 24.39 9.83
N GLU A 23 -10.47 23.21 10.03
CA GLU A 23 -9.17 22.88 9.43
C GLU A 23 -9.35 22.11 8.12
N PRO A 24 -8.34 22.12 7.22
CA PRO A 24 -8.34 21.28 6.03
C PRO A 24 -8.46 19.80 6.38
N ASP A 25 -9.06 19.01 5.49
CA ASP A 25 -9.31 17.58 5.69
C ASP A 25 -8.00 16.82 5.86
N VAL A 26 -7.78 16.26 7.05
CA VAL A 26 -6.61 15.42 7.35
C VAL A 26 -6.53 14.19 6.43
N LEU A 27 -7.69 13.64 6.03
CA LEU A 27 -7.70 12.50 5.12
C LEU A 27 -7.03 12.82 3.79
N ALA A 28 -7.29 13.99 3.21
CA ALA A 28 -6.66 14.39 1.95
C ALA A 28 -5.14 14.43 2.09
N GLU A 29 -4.63 14.98 3.19
CA GLU A 29 -3.18 15.03 3.45
C GLU A 29 -2.58 13.63 3.59
N VAL A 30 -3.23 12.75 4.34
CA VAL A 30 -2.78 11.36 4.54
C VAL A 30 -2.73 10.62 3.20
N LEU A 31 -3.77 10.75 2.37
CA LEU A 31 -3.82 10.08 1.08
C LEU A 31 -2.78 10.63 0.09
N GLN A 32 -2.53 11.95 0.11
CA GLN A 32 -1.49 12.55 -0.73
C GLN A 32 -0.10 12.08 -0.33
N LEU A 33 0.18 11.98 0.97
CA LEU A 33 1.45 11.43 1.47
C LEU A 33 1.64 9.99 1.02
N PHE A 34 0.58 9.18 1.06
CA PHE A 34 0.61 7.79 0.59
C PHE A 34 1.04 7.71 -0.88
N THR A 35 0.38 8.49 -1.75
CA THR A 35 0.68 8.45 -3.20
C THR A 35 2.03 9.06 -3.54
N THR A 36 2.59 9.92 -2.70
CA THR A 36 3.93 10.48 -2.88
C THR A 36 5.01 9.49 -2.45
N ASP A 37 4.79 8.80 -1.34
CA ASP A 37 5.82 8.03 -0.64
C ASP A 37 5.87 6.56 -1.06
N VAL A 38 4.70 5.93 -1.27
CA VAL A 38 4.61 4.49 -1.54
C VAL A 38 5.23 4.08 -2.88
N PRO A 39 5.06 4.81 -3.99
CA PRO A 39 5.68 4.40 -5.27
C PRO A 39 7.18 4.23 -5.18
N ALA A 40 7.89 5.10 -4.48
CA ALA A 40 9.35 4.98 -4.31
C ALA A 40 9.72 3.71 -3.54
N ARG A 41 8.92 3.33 -2.55
CA ARG A 41 9.14 2.09 -1.80
C ARG A 41 8.87 0.84 -2.66
N ILE A 42 7.86 0.89 -3.50
CA ILE A 42 7.58 -0.20 -4.44
C ILE A 42 8.77 -0.39 -5.39
N GLU A 43 9.35 0.71 -5.88
CA GLU A 43 10.53 0.62 -6.73
C GLU A 43 11.75 0.07 -5.98
N ARG A 44 11.93 0.41 -4.70
CA ARG A 44 12.98 -0.19 -3.87
C ARG A 44 12.78 -1.69 -3.69
N LEU A 45 11.54 -2.13 -3.50
CA LEU A 45 11.23 -3.55 -3.40
C LEU A 45 11.58 -4.27 -4.70
N ARG A 46 11.23 -3.69 -5.84
CA ARG A 46 11.55 -4.23 -7.17
C ARG A 46 13.06 -4.35 -7.35
N ALA A 47 13.81 -3.30 -7.01
CA ALA A 47 15.26 -3.31 -7.09
C ALA A 47 15.88 -4.38 -6.18
N ALA A 48 15.38 -4.53 -4.96
CA ALA A 48 15.83 -5.55 -4.02
C ALA A 48 15.58 -6.97 -4.56
N TRP A 49 14.40 -7.19 -5.15
CA TRP A 49 14.06 -8.45 -5.79
C TRP A 49 15.03 -8.78 -6.93
N LEU A 50 15.27 -7.81 -7.82
CA LEU A 50 16.16 -8.00 -8.97
C LEU A 50 17.62 -8.24 -8.52
N ALA A 51 18.02 -7.69 -7.37
CA ALA A 51 19.34 -7.88 -6.79
C ALA A 51 19.44 -9.19 -5.98
N GLY A 52 18.34 -9.91 -5.78
CA GLY A 52 18.31 -11.12 -4.97
C GLY A 52 18.47 -10.85 -3.47
N ASP A 53 18.16 -9.65 -3.01
CA ASP A 53 18.32 -9.21 -1.62
C ASP A 53 17.03 -9.47 -0.84
N ALA A 54 16.91 -10.68 -0.27
CA ALA A 54 15.71 -11.12 0.45
C ALA A 54 15.45 -10.27 1.70
N VAL A 55 16.49 -9.83 2.39
CA VAL A 55 16.34 -9.00 3.60
C VAL A 55 15.74 -7.65 3.23
N ALA A 56 16.21 -7.02 2.16
CA ALA A 56 15.67 -5.74 1.69
C ALA A 56 14.23 -5.89 1.19
N VAL A 57 13.90 -7.00 0.50
CA VAL A 57 12.52 -7.30 0.11
C VAL A 57 11.62 -7.36 1.35
N GLN A 58 12.03 -8.11 2.36
CA GLN A 58 11.25 -8.26 3.59
C GLN A 58 11.03 -6.93 4.30
N ARG A 59 12.09 -6.14 4.48
CA ARG A 59 12.01 -4.85 5.17
C ARG A 59 11.10 -3.86 4.44
N THR A 60 11.24 -3.80 3.13
CA THR A 60 10.44 -2.89 2.31
C THR A 60 8.96 -3.32 2.31
N ALA A 61 8.70 -4.62 2.16
CA ALA A 61 7.34 -5.17 2.21
C ALA A 61 6.69 -4.91 3.56
N HIS A 62 7.43 -5.06 4.66
CA HIS A 62 6.93 -4.79 6.00
C HIS A 62 6.52 -3.32 6.17
N SER A 63 7.34 -2.40 5.67
CA SER A 63 7.05 -0.97 5.67
C SER A 63 5.78 -0.66 4.85
N LEU A 64 5.67 -1.23 3.65
CA LEU A 64 4.49 -1.06 2.79
C LEU A 64 3.22 -1.59 3.44
N LYS A 65 3.32 -2.72 4.15
CA LYS A 65 2.21 -3.32 4.88
C LYS A 65 1.64 -2.35 5.92
N GLY A 66 2.52 -1.69 6.68
CA GLY A 66 2.11 -0.67 7.65
C GLY A 66 1.39 0.50 6.99
N SER A 67 1.92 1.01 5.89
CA SER A 67 1.31 2.12 5.16
C SER A 67 -0.06 1.75 4.60
N ALA A 68 -0.19 0.55 4.02
CA ALA A 68 -1.46 0.05 3.50
C ALA A 68 -2.52 -0.08 4.61
N GLY A 69 -2.12 -0.58 5.78
CA GLY A 69 -3.01 -0.71 6.93
C GLY A 69 -3.54 0.63 7.42
N ASN A 70 -2.69 1.65 7.41
CA ASN A 70 -3.04 2.99 7.90
C ASN A 70 -4.19 3.64 7.13
N ILE A 71 -4.38 3.30 5.86
CA ILE A 71 -5.46 3.87 5.04
C ILE A 71 -6.54 2.84 4.71
N GLY A 72 -6.49 1.66 5.32
CA GLY A 72 -7.49 0.63 5.10
C GLY A 72 -7.43 -0.05 3.74
N ALA A 73 -6.26 -0.08 3.10
CA ALA A 73 -6.06 -0.76 1.82
C ALA A 73 -5.81 -2.25 2.07
N LYS A 74 -6.87 -3.00 2.40
CA LYS A 74 -6.78 -4.38 2.89
C LYS A 74 -6.19 -5.35 1.88
N GLN A 75 -6.56 -5.24 0.61
CA GLN A 75 -6.05 -6.12 -0.44
C GLN A 75 -4.56 -5.85 -0.69
N LEU A 76 -4.17 -4.57 -0.70
CA LEU A 76 -2.78 -4.18 -0.81
C LEU A 76 -1.98 -4.68 0.39
N LEU A 77 -2.54 -4.54 1.59
CA LEU A 77 -1.92 -5.06 2.82
C LEU A 77 -1.67 -6.56 2.73
N ALA A 78 -2.64 -7.33 2.23
CA ALA A 78 -2.51 -8.78 2.09
C ALA A 78 -1.37 -9.14 1.13
N VAL A 79 -1.25 -8.44 0.01
CA VAL A 79 -0.16 -8.64 -0.95
C VAL A 79 1.19 -8.32 -0.31
N CYS A 80 1.29 -7.19 0.39
CA CYS A 80 2.52 -6.81 1.10
C CYS A 80 2.89 -7.84 2.17
N GLY A 81 1.89 -8.41 2.86
CA GLY A 81 2.11 -9.49 3.83
C GLY A 81 2.73 -10.74 3.20
N ARG A 82 2.27 -11.11 2.01
CA ARG A 82 2.86 -12.24 1.28
C ARG A 82 4.30 -11.96 0.86
N LEU A 83 4.59 -10.74 0.42
CA LEU A 83 5.96 -10.33 0.07
C LEU A 83 6.87 -10.34 1.30
N ASP A 84 6.37 -9.89 2.45
CA ASP A 84 7.07 -9.94 3.73
C ASP A 84 7.44 -11.40 4.07
N GLU A 85 6.48 -12.31 4.00
CA GLU A 85 6.70 -13.74 4.27
C GLU A 85 7.71 -14.37 3.32
N LEU A 86 7.61 -14.09 2.03
CA LEU A 86 8.55 -14.61 1.03
C LEU A 86 9.97 -14.07 1.25
N GLY A 87 10.09 -12.79 1.59
CA GLY A 87 11.38 -12.21 1.94
C GLY A 87 11.99 -12.87 3.18
N ARG A 88 11.18 -13.16 4.19
CA ARG A 88 11.63 -13.86 5.41
C ARG A 88 12.11 -15.28 5.10
N SER A 89 11.43 -15.97 4.19
CA SER A 89 11.82 -17.33 3.81
C SER A 89 13.13 -17.37 3.04
N GLY A 90 13.52 -16.25 2.44
CA GLY A 90 14.69 -16.17 1.57
C GLY A 90 14.48 -16.73 0.18
N ASP A 91 13.31 -17.30 -0.12
CA ASP A 91 12.99 -17.86 -1.43
C ASP A 91 12.29 -16.81 -2.29
N LEU A 92 13.06 -16.17 -3.16
CA LEU A 92 12.54 -15.14 -4.05
C LEU A 92 12.00 -15.69 -5.37
N SER A 93 12.05 -17.02 -5.57
CA SER A 93 11.59 -17.63 -6.84
C SER A 93 10.09 -17.48 -7.07
N ALA A 94 9.31 -17.30 -6.00
CA ALA A 94 7.85 -17.16 -6.07
C ALA A 94 7.39 -15.70 -6.12
N LEU A 95 8.32 -14.73 -6.18
CA LEU A 95 7.95 -13.32 -6.07
C LEU A 95 7.27 -12.74 -7.30
N ALA A 96 7.62 -13.18 -8.50
CA ALA A 96 7.16 -12.52 -9.73
C ALA A 96 5.63 -12.31 -9.79
N PRO A 97 4.78 -13.34 -9.55
CA PRO A 97 3.34 -13.12 -9.58
C PRO A 97 2.85 -12.23 -8.43
N VAL A 98 3.53 -12.23 -7.29
CA VAL A 98 3.13 -11.41 -6.14
C VAL A 98 3.51 -9.95 -6.38
N VAL A 99 4.64 -9.67 -7.02
CA VAL A 99 5.02 -8.32 -7.44
C VAL A 99 4.01 -7.77 -8.46
N ALA A 100 3.55 -8.62 -9.40
CA ALA A 100 2.51 -8.22 -10.34
C ALA A 100 1.21 -7.86 -9.62
N SER A 101 0.84 -8.62 -8.58
CA SER A 101 -0.31 -8.32 -7.74
C SER A 101 -0.13 -7.02 -6.96
N LEU A 102 1.09 -6.74 -6.50
CA LEU A 102 1.42 -5.47 -5.83
C LEU A 102 1.14 -4.28 -6.75
N ASP A 103 1.63 -4.34 -7.98
CA ASP A 103 1.40 -3.29 -8.97
C ASP A 103 -0.09 -3.09 -9.25
N ALA A 104 -0.84 -4.18 -9.42
CA ALA A 104 -2.27 -4.12 -9.70
C ALA A 104 -3.05 -3.53 -8.52
N GLU A 105 -2.76 -3.98 -7.29
CA GLU A 105 -3.47 -3.48 -6.11
C GLU A 105 -3.10 -2.04 -5.79
N TYR A 106 -1.83 -1.65 -5.96
CA TYR A 106 -1.45 -0.25 -5.81
C TYR A 106 -2.20 0.63 -6.82
N GLY A 107 -2.31 0.20 -8.07
CA GLY A 107 -3.06 0.93 -9.11
C GLY A 107 -4.52 1.15 -8.74
N ARG A 108 -5.17 0.15 -8.14
CA ARG A 108 -6.55 0.28 -7.65
C ARG A 108 -6.65 1.29 -6.51
N VAL A 109 -5.72 1.25 -5.57
CA VAL A 109 -5.67 2.21 -4.45
C VAL A 109 -5.43 3.62 -4.96
N GLU A 110 -4.46 3.80 -5.86
CA GLU A 110 -4.16 5.11 -6.45
C GLU A 110 -5.38 5.70 -7.17
N ALA A 111 -6.08 4.89 -7.96
CA ALA A 111 -7.28 5.33 -8.67
C ALA A 111 -8.37 5.80 -7.69
N GLU A 112 -8.57 5.05 -6.60
CA GLU A 112 -9.54 5.42 -5.58
C GLU A 112 -9.14 6.71 -4.84
N ILE A 113 -7.87 6.87 -4.52
CA ILE A 113 -7.36 8.09 -3.89
C ILE A 113 -7.57 9.30 -4.80
N CYS A 114 -7.24 9.16 -6.08
CA CYS A 114 -7.46 10.25 -7.06
C CYS A 114 -8.93 10.65 -7.12
N ARG A 115 -9.83 9.66 -7.12
CA ARG A 115 -11.27 9.90 -7.12
C ARG A 115 -11.71 10.67 -5.86
N LEU A 116 -11.18 10.29 -4.69
CA LEU A 116 -11.56 10.93 -3.42
C LEU A 116 -11.03 12.36 -3.30
N ILE A 117 -9.81 12.60 -3.78
CA ILE A 117 -9.17 13.92 -3.68
C ILE A 117 -9.79 14.90 -4.69
N ASN A 118 -10.16 14.43 -5.90
CA ASN A 118 -10.65 15.25 -6.99
C ASN A 118 -12.18 15.34 -7.04
N ALA A 119 -12.87 14.70 -6.10
CA ALA A 119 -14.32 14.71 -6.02
C ALA A 119 -14.87 16.03 -5.50
#